data_650c333eb5f0270d327949eb7751556c
#
_entry.id   650c333eb5f0270d327949eb7751556c
#
_cell.length_a   1.000
_cell.length_b   1.000
_cell.length_c   1.000
_cell.angle_alpha   90.00
_cell.angle_beta   90.00
_cell.angle_gamma   90.00
#
_symmetry.space_group_name_H-M   'P 1'
#
loop_
_entity.id
_entity.type
_entity.pdbx_description
1 polymer ?
#
loop_
_entity_poly.entity_id
_entity_poly.type
_entity_poly.pdbx_seq_one_letter_code
_entity_poly.pdbx_strand_id
1 'polypeptide(L)'
;MSTADGAVIGTTQIAGSAPRNRAFNVVLLAEGFTAAQQNDFNNACMTFVNTFRTTPPFDELSAAINVFRVNVRSTDTGADDPVAAGGTGATVRTYFDASFGGNNIRRLLICNTTTALQVAAAQVPEFIVVLLVVNSTIYGGSGGSVGTYSLAGGATEIAIHEMGHTAFGLADEYPYYAGGNETGHDHHPAGEPGEPNVTTNSNRNTLKWRWAVASTTAIPTMANPNCSQVDGRPNPVPTGTVGLFEGAHYYHCGAYRPEYDCKMRALSVPFCRICRQVIWNRIGPLATLSARARTPISVIARFPEHLDVFAVASDGRTVSNWWDQSSGWAGWFNLMGGIASPGGPGSPVTAVHRYAGHIDLFTVGTDNRVWSAWWDAATGWHSWFQIGDLVCRQGSVINVVSRYSDHIDLFTTASDGRVMSTWWDVRSGWAPWFHVQGGVAASGAPVTVVARYPFHLDLFTVGTDNRVWSCWWDERSGWHGWFQIGNLQCRPDSTVTVVSRFPDQLDLFTTAADGRIMSIWWNSRKGWANWFHVSGGVASPGSPVTAIARYSGHLDLFVIGTDNRIYSTWWHENQSWAGWFNVSGGVGMPGGQVAAISRATEHLDLFTVGSDGLVYSTWWDGATGWAGWFALGVT
;
A
#
# COMPACT_ATOMS: atom_id res chain seq x y z
N MET A 1 18.17 42.00 -13.45
CA MET A 1 17.31 41.09 -14.21
C MET A 1 16.11 40.77 -13.36
N SER A 2 14.94 40.66 -13.93
CA SER A 2 13.70 40.66 -13.16
C SER A 2 12.57 40.04 -13.99
N THR A 3 11.38 39.90 -13.39
CA THR A 3 10.15 39.50 -14.10
C THR A 3 9.82 40.39 -15.32
N ALA A 4 10.49 41.56 -15.47
CA ALA A 4 10.42 42.37 -16.70
C ALA A 4 11.11 41.70 -17.91
N ASP A 5 11.96 40.71 -17.67
CA ASP A 5 12.71 39.99 -18.73
C ASP A 5 11.93 38.80 -19.29
N GLY A 6 10.60 38.80 -19.15
CA GLY A 6 9.77 37.76 -19.68
C GLY A 6 8.28 37.88 -19.33
N ALA A 7 7.53 36.80 -19.50
CA ALA A 7 6.13 36.72 -19.08
C ALA A 7 5.67 35.27 -18.91
N VAL A 8 4.77 35.05 -17.97
CA VAL A 8 3.99 33.80 -17.85
C VAL A 8 2.99 33.75 -18.98
N ILE A 9 2.97 32.66 -19.77
CA ILE A 9 2.12 32.49 -20.95
C ILE A 9 0.88 31.68 -20.60
N GLY A 10 1.03 30.62 -19.81
CA GLY A 10 -0.10 29.76 -19.43
C GLY A 10 0.32 28.51 -18.69
N THR A 11 -0.68 27.79 -18.19
CA THR A 11 -0.51 26.58 -17.39
C THR A 11 -1.31 25.43 -17.98
N THR A 12 -0.69 24.25 -18.04
CA THR A 12 -1.33 23.03 -18.55
C THR A 12 -1.02 21.85 -17.62
N GLN A 13 -2.02 21.10 -17.22
CA GLN A 13 -1.81 19.80 -16.59
C GLN A 13 -1.44 18.79 -17.68
N ILE A 14 -0.24 18.20 -17.58
CA ILE A 14 0.33 17.34 -18.62
C ILE A 14 0.37 15.87 -18.21
N ALA A 15 0.17 15.56 -16.92
CA ALA A 15 0.03 14.20 -16.42
C ALA A 15 -0.82 14.16 -15.16
N GLY A 16 -1.40 12.97 -14.88
CA GLY A 16 -2.27 12.73 -13.74
C GLY A 16 -3.70 13.21 -13.93
N SER A 17 -4.59 12.77 -13.05
CA SER A 17 -6.01 13.15 -13.03
C SER A 17 -6.56 13.20 -11.60
N ALA A 18 -5.69 13.14 -10.60
CA ALA A 18 -6.09 13.21 -9.20
C ALA A 18 -6.65 14.61 -8.86
N PRO A 19 -7.62 14.73 -7.93
CA PRO A 19 -8.07 16.02 -7.44
C PRO A 19 -6.88 16.84 -6.90
N ARG A 20 -6.72 18.08 -7.34
CA ARG A 20 -5.53 18.92 -7.02
C ARG A 20 -5.27 19.05 -5.52
N ASN A 21 -6.33 19.21 -4.73
CA ASN A 21 -6.24 19.34 -3.27
C ASN A 21 -5.90 18.03 -2.54
N ARG A 22 -5.77 16.92 -3.28
CA ARG A 22 -5.46 15.56 -2.78
C ARG A 22 -4.41 14.87 -3.63
N ALA A 23 -3.55 15.62 -4.29
CA ALA A 23 -2.53 15.07 -5.18
C ALA A 23 -1.15 15.63 -4.84
N PHE A 24 -0.14 14.86 -5.14
CA PHE A 24 1.23 15.32 -5.18
C PHE A 24 1.44 16.10 -6.48
N ASN A 25 1.25 17.41 -6.41
CA ASN A 25 1.30 18.30 -7.57
C ASN A 25 2.73 18.77 -7.83
N VAL A 26 3.29 18.34 -8.95
CA VAL A 26 4.61 18.76 -9.46
C VAL A 26 4.42 19.89 -10.45
N VAL A 27 5.14 20.98 -10.28
CA VAL A 27 5.10 22.13 -11.20
C VAL A 27 6.44 22.27 -11.91
N LEU A 28 6.42 22.24 -13.23
CA LEU A 28 7.58 22.49 -14.10
C LEU A 28 7.50 23.91 -14.64
N LEU A 29 8.50 24.76 -14.34
CA LEU A 29 8.59 26.14 -14.80
C LEU A 29 9.65 26.26 -15.91
N ALA A 30 9.34 27.02 -16.97
CA ALA A 30 10.27 27.29 -18.07
C ALA A 30 11.23 28.42 -17.72
N GLU A 31 12.54 28.21 -17.88
CA GLU A 31 13.57 29.24 -17.72
C GLU A 31 14.51 29.30 -18.90
N GLY A 32 14.76 30.49 -19.42
CA GLY A 32 15.63 30.69 -20.58
C GLY A 32 15.06 30.16 -21.91
N PHE A 33 13.74 29.94 -22.00
CA PHE A 33 13.05 29.62 -23.24
C PHE A 33 12.38 30.88 -23.81
N THR A 34 12.78 31.30 -25.00
CA THR A 34 12.13 32.41 -25.73
C THR A 34 10.74 32.03 -26.23
N ALA A 35 9.99 32.99 -26.78
CA ALA A 35 8.69 32.73 -27.38
C ALA A 35 8.72 31.65 -28.48
N ALA A 36 9.81 31.61 -29.27
CA ALA A 36 10.00 30.61 -30.33
C ALA A 36 10.34 29.20 -29.80
N GLN A 37 10.84 29.10 -28.58
CA GLN A 37 11.34 27.85 -27.97
C GLN A 37 10.34 27.18 -27.01
N GLN A 38 9.10 27.64 -26.98
CA GLN A 38 8.10 27.08 -26.05
C GLN A 38 7.77 25.61 -26.37
N ASN A 39 7.90 25.18 -27.62
CA ASN A 39 7.74 23.76 -27.97
C ASN A 39 8.90 22.91 -27.46
N ASP A 40 10.12 23.45 -27.40
CA ASP A 40 11.27 22.73 -26.84
C ASP A 40 11.07 22.49 -25.33
N PHE A 41 10.57 23.50 -24.61
CA PHE A 41 10.16 23.34 -23.23
C PHE A 41 9.06 22.29 -23.06
N ASN A 42 8.04 22.32 -23.92
CA ASN A 42 6.95 21.34 -23.89
C ASN A 42 7.50 19.91 -24.03
N ASN A 43 8.43 19.70 -24.97
CA ASN A 43 9.06 18.40 -25.19
C ASN A 43 9.95 17.98 -24.02
N ALA A 44 10.70 18.91 -23.42
CA ALA A 44 11.49 18.65 -22.21
C ALA A 44 10.63 18.21 -21.03
N CYS A 45 9.47 18.86 -20.84
CA CYS A 45 8.50 18.45 -19.82
C CYS A 45 7.94 17.04 -20.06
N MET A 46 7.65 16.67 -21.29
CA MET A 46 7.15 15.32 -21.62
C MET A 46 8.24 14.26 -21.42
N THR A 47 9.50 14.59 -21.73
CA THR A 47 10.65 13.72 -21.45
C THR A 47 10.78 13.47 -19.94
N PHE A 48 10.67 14.52 -19.12
CA PHE A 48 10.63 14.39 -17.66
C PHE A 48 9.48 13.49 -17.21
N VAL A 49 8.26 13.73 -17.67
CA VAL A 49 7.06 12.92 -17.30
C VAL A 49 7.27 11.45 -17.61
N ASN A 50 7.82 11.12 -18.78
CA ASN A 50 8.05 9.74 -19.19
C ASN A 50 9.06 9.04 -18.27
N THR A 51 10.18 9.67 -17.94
CA THR A 51 11.17 9.11 -17.01
C THR A 51 10.60 9.03 -15.59
N PHE A 52 9.92 10.08 -15.12
CA PHE A 52 9.35 10.16 -13.79
C PHE A 52 8.32 9.05 -13.54
N ARG A 53 7.40 8.82 -14.48
CA ARG A 53 6.36 7.80 -14.38
C ARG A 53 6.84 6.36 -14.53
N THR A 54 8.09 6.15 -14.91
CA THR A 54 8.73 4.82 -15.00
C THR A 54 9.79 4.59 -13.92
N THR A 55 10.03 5.61 -13.06
CA THR A 55 10.98 5.51 -11.95
C THR A 55 10.27 5.07 -10.68
N PRO A 56 10.60 3.89 -10.08
CA PRO A 56 10.09 3.50 -8.78
C PRO A 56 10.53 4.47 -7.66
N PRO A 57 9.61 4.85 -6.73
CA PRO A 57 8.23 4.40 -6.57
C PRO A 57 7.17 5.30 -7.23
N PHE A 58 7.53 6.24 -8.10
CA PHE A 58 6.58 7.18 -8.72
C PHE A 58 5.67 6.51 -9.75
N ASP A 59 6.14 5.45 -10.42
CA ASP A 59 5.34 4.57 -11.27
C ASP A 59 4.18 3.95 -10.47
N GLU A 60 4.47 3.48 -9.29
CA GLU A 60 3.54 2.85 -8.35
C GLU A 60 2.54 3.86 -7.76
N LEU A 61 2.95 5.12 -7.60
CA LEU A 61 2.18 6.21 -6.98
C LEU A 61 1.52 7.13 -8.01
N SER A 62 1.56 6.75 -9.29
CA SER A 62 1.12 7.60 -10.41
C SER A 62 -0.32 8.11 -10.33
N ALA A 63 -1.20 7.36 -9.65
CA ALA A 63 -2.60 7.75 -9.42
C ALA A 63 -2.75 8.96 -8.47
N ALA A 64 -1.74 9.22 -7.63
CA ALA A 64 -1.72 10.34 -6.69
C ALA A 64 -0.94 11.55 -7.20
N ILE A 65 -0.34 11.46 -8.38
CA ILE A 65 0.61 12.46 -8.88
C ILE A 65 0.02 13.19 -10.07
N ASN A 66 -0.01 14.51 -9.97
CA ASN A 66 -0.26 15.39 -11.11
C ASN A 66 1.02 16.13 -11.48
N VAL A 67 1.21 16.39 -12.76
CA VAL A 67 2.30 17.23 -13.27
C VAL A 67 1.71 18.38 -14.08
N PHE A 68 2.11 19.58 -13.72
CA PHE A 68 1.73 20.83 -14.37
C PHE A 68 2.92 21.44 -15.05
N ARG A 69 2.72 21.94 -16.25
CA ARG A 69 3.68 22.73 -17.01
C ARG A 69 3.21 24.17 -16.99
N VAL A 70 4.08 25.08 -16.56
CA VAL A 70 3.86 26.52 -16.62
C VAL A 70 4.82 27.10 -17.65
N ASN A 71 4.27 27.48 -18.77
CA ASN A 71 5.00 28.12 -19.86
C ASN A 71 5.34 29.56 -19.46
N VAL A 72 6.62 29.86 -19.39
CA VAL A 72 7.17 31.20 -19.18
C VAL A 72 8.12 31.50 -20.31
N ARG A 73 7.92 32.64 -20.98
CA ARG A 73 8.89 33.10 -21.99
C ARG A 73 9.93 33.97 -21.30
N SER A 74 11.19 33.77 -21.63
CA SER A 74 12.31 34.67 -21.31
C SER A 74 12.64 35.54 -22.51
N THR A 75 13.30 36.68 -22.26
CA THR A 75 13.78 37.55 -23.34
C THR A 75 14.92 36.91 -24.13
N ASP A 76 15.89 36.33 -23.43
CA ASP A 76 17.04 35.66 -24.00
C ASP A 76 16.95 34.14 -23.70
N THR A 77 17.75 33.34 -24.43
CA THR A 77 17.89 31.91 -24.24
C THR A 77 19.01 31.55 -23.27
N GLY A 78 18.81 30.49 -22.45
CA GLY A 78 19.87 29.93 -21.60
C GLY A 78 19.80 30.37 -20.15
N ALA A 79 20.94 30.46 -19.51
CA ALA A 79 21.18 30.90 -18.14
C ALA A 79 22.54 31.62 -18.06
N ASP A 80 22.75 32.40 -17.00
CA ASP A 80 24.05 33.01 -16.72
C ASP A 80 25.12 31.93 -16.51
N ASP A 81 26.33 32.20 -17.04
CA ASP A 81 27.48 31.28 -17.02
C ASP A 81 28.75 31.99 -16.57
N PRO A 82 28.91 32.34 -15.28
CA PRO A 82 29.95 33.20 -14.76
C PRO A 82 31.37 32.63 -14.95
N VAL A 83 32.32 33.47 -15.40
CA VAL A 83 33.74 33.12 -15.51
C VAL A 83 34.33 32.68 -14.18
N ALA A 84 33.93 33.34 -13.07
CA ALA A 84 34.42 33.02 -11.72
C ALA A 84 34.19 31.57 -11.32
N ALA A 85 33.15 30.92 -11.90
CA ALA A 85 32.85 29.51 -11.68
C ALA A 85 33.33 28.59 -12.86
N GLY A 86 34.26 29.06 -13.69
CA GLY A 86 34.76 28.32 -14.85
C GLY A 86 33.79 28.31 -16.04
N GLY A 87 32.90 29.28 -16.12
CA GLY A 87 31.97 29.47 -17.21
C GLY A 87 32.48 30.34 -18.34
N THR A 88 31.63 30.58 -19.34
CA THR A 88 31.91 31.33 -20.57
C THR A 88 31.86 32.86 -20.38
N GLY A 89 31.27 33.36 -19.29
CA GLY A 89 30.98 34.76 -19.06
C GLY A 89 29.64 35.21 -19.68
N ALA A 90 28.81 34.30 -20.16
CA ALA A 90 27.50 34.64 -20.71
C ALA A 90 26.60 35.23 -19.61
N THR A 91 25.91 36.34 -19.95
CA THR A 91 24.87 36.97 -19.12
C THR A 91 23.63 37.15 -19.98
N VAL A 92 22.51 36.63 -19.52
CA VAL A 92 21.26 36.55 -20.28
C VAL A 92 20.08 37.11 -19.45
N ARG A 93 19.10 37.67 -20.16
CA ARG A 93 17.88 38.21 -19.52
C ARG A 93 16.80 37.14 -19.48
N THR A 94 16.70 36.46 -18.35
CA THR A 94 15.74 35.40 -18.15
C THR A 94 14.80 35.73 -17.00
N TYR A 95 13.66 35.03 -16.92
CA TYR A 95 12.56 35.40 -16.02
C TYR A 95 12.85 35.09 -14.55
N PHE A 96 13.56 33.99 -14.29
CA PHE A 96 13.89 33.53 -12.94
C PHE A 96 15.39 33.68 -12.61
N ASP A 97 16.14 34.42 -13.44
CA ASP A 97 17.57 34.72 -13.24
C ASP A 97 18.44 33.49 -12.93
N ALA A 98 18.27 32.41 -13.71
CA ALA A 98 19.07 31.21 -13.51
C ALA A 98 20.53 31.43 -13.83
N SER A 99 21.43 30.92 -12.95
CA SER A 99 22.86 31.04 -13.08
C SER A 99 23.58 29.76 -12.66
N PHE A 100 24.57 29.34 -13.44
CA PHE A 100 25.52 28.32 -13.02
C PHE A 100 26.54 28.86 -12.02
N GLY A 101 27.22 27.96 -11.30
CA GLY A 101 28.33 28.34 -10.42
C GLY A 101 27.91 28.87 -9.06
N GLY A 102 26.72 28.54 -8.59
CA GLY A 102 26.30 28.83 -7.21
C GLY A 102 27.36 28.36 -6.21
N ASN A 103 27.68 29.15 -5.19
CA ASN A 103 28.74 28.88 -4.21
C ASN A 103 30.12 28.51 -4.81
N ASN A 104 30.43 29.01 -6.00
CA ASN A 104 31.60 28.65 -6.79
C ASN A 104 31.69 27.18 -7.23
N ILE A 105 30.58 26.44 -7.14
CA ILE A 105 30.48 25.05 -7.63
C ILE A 105 29.95 25.08 -9.06
N ARG A 106 30.77 24.72 -10.06
CA ARG A 106 30.46 24.82 -11.49
C ARG A 106 29.08 24.29 -11.88
N ARG A 107 28.73 23.12 -11.40
CA ARG A 107 27.47 22.45 -11.70
C ARG A 107 26.24 22.92 -10.87
N LEU A 108 26.46 23.75 -9.84
CA LEU A 108 25.37 24.21 -9.00
C LEU A 108 24.57 25.29 -9.73
N LEU A 109 23.39 24.92 -10.22
CA LEU A 109 22.49 25.78 -10.97
C LEU A 109 21.46 26.38 -10.01
N ILE A 110 21.49 27.70 -9.82
CA ILE A 110 20.63 28.44 -8.91
C ILE A 110 19.67 29.35 -9.67
N CYS A 111 18.61 29.80 -9.02
CA CYS A 111 17.63 30.73 -9.59
C CYS A 111 17.04 31.67 -8.51
N ASN A 112 16.22 32.64 -8.93
CA ASN A 112 15.39 33.41 -8.02
C ASN A 112 14.21 32.55 -7.51
N THR A 113 14.45 31.83 -6.41
CA THR A 113 13.49 30.91 -5.81
C THR A 113 12.21 31.60 -5.35
N THR A 114 12.29 32.86 -4.88
CA THR A 114 11.12 33.62 -4.45
C THR A 114 10.17 33.85 -5.63
N THR A 115 10.69 34.30 -6.77
CA THR A 115 9.90 34.52 -7.99
C THR A 115 9.30 33.19 -8.51
N ALA A 116 10.10 32.11 -8.51
CA ALA A 116 9.63 30.80 -8.94
C ALA A 116 8.47 30.26 -8.10
N LEU A 117 8.57 30.37 -6.77
CA LEU A 117 7.49 29.97 -5.84
C LEU A 117 6.25 30.86 -5.98
N GLN A 118 6.39 32.17 -6.18
CA GLN A 118 5.28 33.07 -6.42
C GLN A 118 4.51 32.73 -7.70
N VAL A 119 5.24 32.42 -8.80
CA VAL A 119 4.61 31.99 -10.05
C VAL A 119 3.91 30.64 -9.86
N ALA A 120 4.54 29.68 -9.22
CA ALA A 120 3.94 28.40 -8.95
C ALA A 120 2.65 28.55 -8.12
N ALA A 121 2.67 29.34 -7.04
CA ALA A 121 1.51 29.60 -6.20
C ALA A 121 0.36 30.32 -6.94
N ALA A 122 0.69 31.22 -7.85
CA ALA A 122 -0.32 31.91 -8.67
C ALA A 122 -0.95 31.00 -9.71
N GLN A 123 -0.22 30.02 -10.26
CA GLN A 123 -0.67 29.16 -11.35
C GLN A 123 -1.24 27.81 -10.88
N VAL A 124 -0.68 27.25 -9.81
CA VAL A 124 -1.08 25.98 -9.20
C VAL A 124 -0.97 26.13 -7.67
N PRO A 125 -1.97 26.73 -7.00
CA PRO A 125 -1.91 27.02 -5.57
C PRO A 125 -1.64 25.79 -4.70
N GLU A 126 -2.03 24.60 -5.16
CA GLU A 126 -1.86 23.33 -4.45
C GLU A 126 -0.54 22.62 -4.81
N PHE A 127 0.46 23.33 -5.31
CA PHE A 127 1.75 22.71 -5.61
C PHE A 127 2.45 22.15 -4.36
N ILE A 128 3.13 21.03 -4.53
CA ILE A 128 3.97 20.41 -3.49
C ILE A 128 5.45 20.61 -3.79
N VAL A 129 5.83 20.51 -5.07
CA VAL A 129 7.21 20.67 -5.52
C VAL A 129 7.27 21.49 -6.80
N VAL A 130 8.26 22.35 -6.88
CA VAL A 130 8.56 23.18 -8.06
C VAL A 130 9.92 22.78 -8.61
N LEU A 131 9.95 22.49 -9.89
CA LEU A 131 11.17 22.23 -10.67
C LEU A 131 11.31 23.28 -11.77
N LEU A 132 12.47 23.92 -11.84
CA LEU A 132 12.82 24.87 -12.88
C LEU A 132 13.61 24.15 -13.99
N VAL A 133 13.05 24.10 -15.19
CA VAL A 133 13.67 23.54 -16.39
C VAL A 133 14.44 24.64 -17.08
N VAL A 134 15.77 24.54 -17.07
CA VAL A 134 16.65 25.58 -17.62
C VAL A 134 17.13 25.20 -19.01
N ASN A 135 16.91 26.08 -19.99
CA ASN A 135 17.25 25.87 -21.40
C ASN A 135 18.76 26.00 -21.64
N SER A 136 19.51 25.04 -21.13
CA SER A 136 20.98 24.99 -21.29
C SER A 136 21.44 23.54 -21.43
N THR A 137 22.45 23.30 -22.26
CA THR A 137 23.10 22.00 -22.40
C THR A 137 24.31 21.83 -21.47
N ILE A 138 24.61 22.84 -20.65
CA ILE A 138 25.64 22.77 -19.61
C ILE A 138 25.08 21.91 -18.48
N TYR A 139 25.87 20.92 -18.04
CA TYR A 139 25.46 20.04 -16.94
C TYR A 139 25.30 20.79 -15.62
N GLY A 140 24.14 20.71 -15.00
CA GLY A 140 23.88 21.33 -13.72
C GLY A 140 22.46 21.09 -13.18
N GLY A 141 22.37 21.22 -11.86
CA GLY A 141 21.14 21.15 -11.09
C GLY A 141 21.38 21.58 -9.66
N SER A 142 20.32 21.76 -8.90
CA SER A 142 20.34 21.94 -7.45
C SER A 142 18.97 21.65 -6.84
N GLY A 143 18.97 21.12 -5.62
CA GLY A 143 17.77 21.01 -4.76
C GLY A 143 17.55 22.28 -3.93
N GLY A 144 16.63 22.20 -2.98
CA GLY A 144 16.26 23.29 -2.06
C GLY A 144 14.76 23.55 -2.09
N SER A 145 14.32 24.79 -1.92
CA SER A 145 12.90 25.16 -2.01
C SER A 145 12.36 25.10 -3.45
N VAL A 146 13.22 25.19 -4.44
CA VAL A 146 12.96 24.94 -5.86
C VAL A 146 14.08 24.04 -6.38
N GLY A 147 13.74 22.93 -7.01
CA GLY A 147 14.72 22.11 -7.72
C GLY A 147 15.02 22.72 -9.09
N THR A 148 16.27 22.76 -9.50
CA THR A 148 16.66 23.22 -10.84
C THR A 148 17.34 22.10 -11.61
N TYR A 149 17.19 22.06 -12.93
CA TYR A 149 17.96 21.19 -13.79
C TYR A 149 18.07 21.75 -15.21
N SER A 150 19.20 21.49 -15.86
CA SER A 150 19.44 21.85 -17.25
C SER A 150 19.04 20.73 -18.19
N LEU A 151 19.08 20.97 -19.52
CA LEU A 151 18.79 19.99 -20.57
C LEU A 151 20.03 19.16 -21.00
N ALA A 152 21.06 19.10 -20.15
CA ALA A 152 22.23 18.26 -20.40
C ALA A 152 21.90 16.77 -20.44
N GLY A 153 22.80 15.93 -20.93
CA GLY A 153 22.62 14.48 -20.90
C GLY A 153 22.35 13.97 -19.47
N GLY A 154 21.28 13.17 -19.29
CA GLY A 154 20.83 12.71 -17.97
C GLY A 154 19.95 13.71 -17.19
N ALA A 155 19.51 14.78 -17.81
CA ALA A 155 18.73 15.87 -17.18
C ALA A 155 17.56 15.39 -16.32
N THR A 156 16.79 14.41 -16.78
CA THR A 156 15.64 13.89 -16.06
C THR A 156 16.04 13.10 -14.81
N GLU A 157 17.16 12.41 -14.84
CA GLU A 157 17.72 11.72 -13.67
C GLU A 157 18.19 12.72 -12.60
N ILE A 158 18.80 13.83 -13.04
CA ILE A 158 19.14 14.95 -12.15
C ILE A 158 17.87 15.53 -11.52
N ALA A 159 16.85 15.83 -12.33
CA ALA A 159 15.58 16.37 -11.85
C ALA A 159 14.93 15.49 -10.77
N ILE A 160 14.95 14.17 -10.95
CA ILE A 160 14.39 13.21 -9.98
C ILE A 160 15.25 13.13 -8.71
N HIS A 161 16.58 13.22 -8.83
CA HIS A 161 17.49 13.30 -7.69
C HIS A 161 17.25 14.59 -6.89
N GLU A 162 17.22 15.76 -7.53
CA GLU A 162 16.97 17.05 -6.88
C GLU A 162 15.57 17.12 -6.22
N MET A 163 14.57 16.43 -6.82
CA MET A 163 13.28 16.24 -6.18
C MET A 163 13.40 15.42 -4.89
N GLY A 164 14.34 14.48 -4.80
CA GLY A 164 14.67 13.74 -3.58
C GLY A 164 14.98 14.68 -2.42
N HIS A 165 15.76 15.72 -2.66
CA HIS A 165 16.06 16.77 -1.67
C HIS A 165 14.82 17.65 -1.41
N THR A 166 14.28 18.24 -2.48
CA THR A 166 13.26 19.29 -2.42
C THR A 166 11.93 18.81 -1.79
N ALA A 167 11.46 17.63 -2.21
CA ALA A 167 10.14 17.14 -1.81
C ALA A 167 10.17 16.15 -0.65
N PHE A 168 11.27 15.44 -0.45
CA PHE A 168 11.34 14.32 0.50
C PHE A 168 12.40 14.48 1.59
N GLY A 169 13.21 15.54 1.55
CA GLY A 169 14.24 15.80 2.55
C GLY A 169 15.31 14.70 2.61
N LEU A 170 15.62 14.08 1.47
CA LEU A 170 16.67 13.07 1.38
C LEU A 170 18.04 13.76 1.30
N ALA A 171 19.04 13.19 1.96
CA ALA A 171 20.43 13.61 1.84
C ALA A 171 21.11 12.96 0.65
N ASP A 172 22.20 13.57 0.19
CA ASP A 172 23.16 12.91 -0.69
C ASP A 172 23.84 11.73 0.02
N GLU A 173 23.84 10.59 -0.65
CA GLU A 173 24.47 9.37 -0.14
C GLU A 173 25.89 9.15 -0.68
N TYR A 174 26.44 10.11 -1.44
CA TYR A 174 27.82 10.00 -1.92
C TYR A 174 28.83 10.53 -0.88
N PRO A 175 30.06 9.93 -0.87
CA PRO A 175 31.04 10.16 0.19
C PRO A 175 32.06 11.26 -0.11
N TYR A 176 31.87 12.06 -1.16
CA TYR A 176 32.83 13.08 -1.58
C TYR A 176 32.20 14.47 -1.63
N TYR A 177 32.99 15.50 -1.43
CA TYR A 177 32.55 16.88 -1.55
C TYR A 177 32.64 17.38 -3.00
N ALA A 178 31.51 17.70 -3.59
CA ALA A 178 31.40 18.09 -4.98
C ALA A 178 31.99 19.49 -5.30
N GLY A 179 32.38 20.23 -4.29
CA GLY A 179 33.05 21.55 -4.43
C GLY A 179 34.52 21.47 -4.82
N GLY A 180 35.08 20.27 -4.98
CA GLY A 180 36.44 20.07 -5.47
C GLY A 180 37.56 20.19 -4.42
N ASN A 181 37.25 20.46 -3.17
CA ASN A 181 38.21 20.44 -2.06
C ASN A 181 37.74 19.47 -0.98
N GLU A 182 38.41 18.32 -0.90
CA GLU A 182 38.08 17.25 0.07
C GLU A 182 38.61 17.53 1.49
N THR A 183 39.34 18.65 1.71
CA THR A 183 39.89 18.99 3.03
C THR A 183 38.78 19.14 4.07
N GLY A 184 38.87 18.35 5.13
CA GLY A 184 37.87 18.35 6.20
C GLY A 184 36.68 17.42 5.97
N HIS A 185 36.67 16.64 4.88
CA HIS A 185 35.62 15.65 4.57
C HIS A 185 35.99 14.20 4.91
N ASP A 186 37.09 14.00 5.65
CA ASP A 186 37.52 12.68 6.10
C ASP A 186 36.52 12.03 7.06
N HIS A 187 36.04 12.80 8.02
CA HIS A 187 35.10 12.34 9.06
C HIS A 187 33.89 13.28 9.20
N HIS A 188 32.71 12.69 9.24
CA HIS A 188 31.47 13.43 9.51
C HIS A 188 31.55 14.09 10.91
N PRO A 189 31.11 15.35 11.07
CA PRO A 189 31.00 16.00 12.36
C PRO A 189 30.11 15.22 13.35
N ALA A 190 30.34 15.42 14.63
CA ALA A 190 29.48 14.84 15.66
C ALA A 190 28.03 15.35 15.50
N GLY A 191 27.08 14.42 15.64
CA GLY A 191 25.64 14.69 15.57
C GLY A 191 24.93 13.84 14.52
N GLU A 192 23.72 13.43 14.83
CA GLU A 192 22.88 12.65 13.94
C GLU A 192 22.24 13.55 12.88
N PRO A 193 22.40 13.29 11.57
CA PRO A 193 21.73 14.03 10.51
C PRO A 193 20.20 13.99 10.67
N GLY A 194 19.52 15.05 10.25
CA GLY A 194 18.05 15.10 10.25
C GLY A 194 17.43 14.22 9.19
N GLU A 195 18.12 14.00 8.09
CA GLU A 195 17.65 13.29 6.91
C GLU A 195 17.46 11.79 7.18
N PRO A 196 16.40 11.19 6.62
CA PRO A 196 16.02 9.81 6.95
C PRO A 196 16.92 8.74 6.36
N ASN A 197 17.66 9.05 5.29
CA ASN A 197 18.47 8.10 4.52
C ASN A 197 19.98 8.15 4.85
N VAL A 198 20.39 8.94 5.85
CA VAL A 198 21.77 8.96 6.36
C VAL A 198 21.78 8.94 7.88
N THR A 199 22.84 8.41 8.49
CA THR A 199 22.96 8.31 9.95
C THR A 199 24.41 8.26 10.38
N THR A 200 24.71 8.76 11.59
CA THR A 200 25.99 8.52 12.27
C THR A 200 25.90 7.37 13.29
N ASN A 201 24.69 6.85 13.51
CA ASN A 201 24.40 5.81 14.50
C ASN A 201 24.66 4.41 13.93
N SER A 202 25.65 3.69 14.48
CA SER A 202 25.97 2.30 14.13
C SER A 202 25.37 1.25 15.07
N ASN A 203 24.50 1.63 15.99
CA ASN A 203 23.83 0.69 16.89
C ASN A 203 22.59 0.10 16.21
N ARG A 204 22.60 -1.21 15.96
CA ARG A 204 21.50 -1.96 15.34
C ARG A 204 20.12 -1.68 15.96
N ASN A 205 20.05 -1.58 17.29
CA ASN A 205 18.78 -1.47 18.00
C ASN A 205 18.13 -0.07 17.91
N THR A 206 18.93 0.96 17.61
CA THR A 206 18.50 2.36 17.55
C THR A 206 18.68 2.99 16.16
N LEU A 207 19.16 2.24 15.17
CA LEU A 207 19.33 2.67 13.78
C LEU A 207 18.00 3.14 13.18
N LYS A 208 18.00 4.26 12.44
CA LYS A 208 16.81 4.84 11.78
C LYS A 208 16.02 3.81 10.97
N TRP A 209 16.70 2.95 10.25
CA TRP A 209 16.10 1.92 9.39
C TRP A 209 16.31 0.48 9.91
N ARG A 210 16.39 0.30 11.27
CA ARG A 210 16.54 -1.03 11.90
C ARG A 210 15.50 -2.05 11.45
N TRP A 211 14.28 -1.59 11.14
CA TRP A 211 13.16 -2.42 10.68
C TRP A 211 13.40 -3.09 9.32
N ALA A 212 14.32 -2.56 8.51
CA ALA A 212 14.63 -3.06 7.17
C ALA A 212 15.93 -3.90 7.13
N VAL A 213 16.71 -3.94 8.22
CA VAL A 213 17.99 -4.66 8.28
C VAL A 213 17.75 -6.08 8.76
N ALA A 214 18.05 -7.07 7.92
CA ALA A 214 17.95 -8.47 8.29
C ALA A 214 18.88 -8.81 9.48
N SER A 215 18.44 -9.70 10.36
CA SER A 215 19.20 -10.10 11.56
C SER A 215 20.60 -10.65 11.24
N THR A 216 20.75 -11.26 10.05
CA THR A 216 22.00 -11.83 9.55
C THR A 216 22.94 -10.82 8.87
N THR A 217 22.48 -9.59 8.57
CA THR A 217 23.30 -8.55 7.94
C THR A 217 24.27 -7.97 8.98
N ALA A 218 25.56 -7.96 8.70
CA ALA A 218 26.55 -7.35 9.58
C ALA A 218 26.34 -5.82 9.71
N ILE A 219 26.58 -5.26 10.89
CA ILE A 219 26.54 -3.82 11.16
C ILE A 219 27.85 -3.38 11.83
N PRO A 220 28.64 -2.49 11.23
CA PRO A 220 28.50 -1.97 9.87
C PRO A 220 28.60 -3.07 8.81
N THR A 221 27.87 -2.92 7.70
CA THR A 221 27.93 -3.85 6.57
C THR A 221 29.22 -3.65 5.76
N MET A 222 29.62 -2.40 5.63
CA MET A 222 30.86 -2.00 4.99
C MET A 222 31.42 -0.75 5.68
N ALA A 223 32.55 -0.89 6.33
CA ALA A 223 33.29 0.23 6.92
C ALA A 223 34.42 0.66 5.98
N ASN A 224 34.69 1.96 5.87
CA ASN A 224 35.81 2.48 5.11
C ASN A 224 37.12 2.24 5.88
N PRO A 225 38.08 1.52 5.34
CA PRO A 225 39.34 1.23 6.05
C PRO A 225 40.32 2.42 6.07
N ASN A 226 40.08 3.45 5.24
CA ASN A 226 40.93 4.62 5.15
C ASN A 226 40.12 5.89 4.92
N CYS A 227 39.89 6.63 6.00
CA CYS A 227 39.05 7.83 5.97
C CYS A 227 39.64 9.01 5.19
N SER A 228 40.91 8.96 4.81
CA SER A 228 41.50 10.02 3.98
C SER A 228 41.11 9.94 2.50
N GLN A 229 40.30 8.94 2.13
CA GLN A 229 39.85 8.77 0.74
C GLN A 229 38.52 8.05 0.65
N VAL A 230 37.84 8.22 -0.48
CA VAL A 230 36.61 7.49 -0.81
C VAL A 230 36.92 5.98 -0.91
N ASP A 231 36.07 5.16 -0.30
CA ASP A 231 36.15 3.71 -0.42
C ASP A 231 35.65 3.24 -1.80
N GLY A 232 36.57 2.81 -2.64
CA GLY A 232 36.30 2.30 -3.98
C GLY A 232 36.08 0.79 -4.08
N ARG A 233 36.01 0.08 -2.95
CA ARG A 233 35.79 -1.38 -2.95
C ARG A 233 34.39 -1.73 -3.47
N PRO A 234 34.22 -2.89 -4.13
CA PRO A 234 32.93 -3.34 -4.61
C PRO A 234 31.97 -3.67 -3.44
N ASN A 235 30.69 -3.72 -3.76
CA ASN A 235 29.64 -4.10 -2.82
C ASN A 235 29.91 -5.51 -2.23
N PRO A 236 30.04 -5.64 -0.89
CA PRO A 236 30.35 -6.91 -0.27
C PRO A 236 29.13 -7.85 -0.10
N VAL A 237 27.94 -7.39 -0.41
CA VAL A 237 26.67 -8.11 -0.23
C VAL A 237 25.82 -8.02 -1.50
N PRO A 238 24.78 -8.86 -1.69
CA PRO A 238 23.88 -8.75 -2.82
C PRO A 238 23.23 -7.37 -2.94
N THR A 239 23.05 -6.88 -4.17
CA THR A 239 22.36 -5.61 -4.46
C THR A 239 20.97 -5.60 -3.82
N GLY A 240 20.58 -4.45 -3.24
CA GLY A 240 19.31 -4.31 -2.51
C GLY A 240 19.36 -4.79 -1.06
N THR A 241 20.53 -5.23 -0.57
CA THR A 241 20.69 -5.53 0.87
C THR A 241 20.70 -4.24 1.67
N VAL A 242 19.71 -4.07 2.55
CA VAL A 242 19.71 -2.97 3.52
C VAL A 242 20.67 -3.29 4.65
N GLY A 243 21.58 -2.37 4.91
CA GLY A 243 22.60 -2.50 5.92
C GLY A 243 23.10 -1.15 6.46
N LEU A 244 24.40 -1.05 6.64
CA LEU A 244 25.08 0.17 7.09
C LEU A 244 26.41 0.29 6.33
N PHE A 245 26.42 1.13 5.28
CA PHE A 245 27.55 1.33 4.39
C PHE A 245 28.18 2.69 4.67
N GLU A 246 29.43 2.69 5.14
CA GLU A 246 30.13 3.92 5.47
C GLU A 246 30.51 4.73 4.23
N GLY A 247 30.59 6.02 4.40
CA GLY A 247 30.81 6.98 3.33
C GLY A 247 29.50 7.51 2.73
N ALA A 248 29.00 8.59 3.31
CA ALA A 248 27.77 9.27 2.93
C ALA A 248 27.81 10.74 3.40
N HIS A 249 26.82 11.54 2.99
CA HIS A 249 26.64 12.93 3.43
C HIS A 249 27.90 13.78 3.23
N TYR A 250 28.61 13.56 2.09
CA TYR A 250 29.87 14.22 1.67
C TYR A 250 31.13 13.81 2.45
N TYR A 251 31.06 12.80 3.33
CA TYR A 251 32.17 12.38 4.19
C TYR A 251 32.60 10.96 3.91
N HIS A 252 33.92 10.71 4.00
CA HIS A 252 34.50 9.39 3.76
C HIS A 252 34.15 8.40 4.86
N CYS A 253 34.12 8.86 6.14
CA CYS A 253 33.82 8.06 7.33
C CYS A 253 32.84 8.77 8.27
N GLY A 254 32.29 8.00 9.21
CA GLY A 254 31.45 8.52 10.30
C GLY A 254 30.01 8.80 9.91
N ALA A 255 29.67 8.72 8.63
CA ALA A 255 28.29 8.76 8.14
C ALA A 255 28.01 7.53 7.28
N TYR A 256 26.80 7.00 7.39
CA TYR A 256 26.40 5.75 6.77
C TYR A 256 25.12 5.95 5.94
N ARG A 257 25.01 5.17 4.84
CA ARG A 257 23.85 5.05 3.98
C ARG A 257 23.24 3.64 4.08
N PRO A 258 21.95 3.45 3.70
CA PRO A 258 21.24 2.17 3.95
C PRO A 258 21.58 1.07 2.95
N GLU A 259 21.92 1.38 1.72
CA GLU A 259 22.33 0.43 0.68
C GLU A 259 23.63 0.88 0.03
N TYR A 260 24.30 -0.05 -0.65
CA TYR A 260 25.55 0.29 -1.36
C TYR A 260 25.33 1.36 -2.42
N ASP A 261 24.29 1.22 -3.24
CA ASP A 261 23.90 2.16 -4.29
C ASP A 261 22.46 2.65 -4.12
N CYS A 262 22.23 3.91 -4.45
CA CYS A 262 20.96 4.62 -4.42
C CYS A 262 20.97 5.78 -5.42
N LYS A 263 19.83 6.22 -5.94
CA LYS A 263 19.72 7.43 -6.77
C LYS A 263 20.26 8.67 -6.06
N MET A 264 20.20 8.72 -4.73
CA MET A 264 20.82 9.81 -3.95
C MET A 264 22.35 9.69 -3.85
N ARG A 265 22.96 8.63 -4.40
CA ARG A 265 24.41 8.43 -4.55
C ARG A 265 24.87 8.50 -6.02
N ALA A 266 24.09 7.91 -6.92
CA ALA A 266 24.43 7.80 -8.34
C ALA A 266 23.15 7.84 -9.19
N LEU A 267 23.11 8.73 -10.18
CA LEU A 267 21.90 9.04 -10.95
C LEU A 267 21.30 7.84 -11.70
N SER A 268 22.16 6.92 -12.19
CA SER A 268 21.75 5.81 -13.05
C SER A 268 21.13 4.60 -12.34
N VAL A 269 21.03 4.66 -11.01
CA VAL A 269 20.46 3.56 -10.19
C VAL A 269 19.11 3.95 -9.59
N PRO A 270 18.27 2.97 -9.21
CA PRO A 270 17.00 3.28 -8.54
C PRO A 270 17.22 3.84 -7.13
N PHE A 271 16.19 4.45 -6.57
CA PHE A 271 16.16 4.76 -5.14
C PHE A 271 16.30 3.49 -4.30
N CYS A 272 17.10 3.54 -3.23
CA CYS A 272 17.19 2.46 -2.25
C CYS A 272 15.87 2.25 -1.51
N ARG A 273 15.75 1.13 -0.78
CA ARG A 273 14.52 0.77 -0.05
C ARG A 273 14.10 1.86 0.93
N ILE A 274 15.04 2.52 1.61
CA ILE A 274 14.73 3.54 2.62
C ILE A 274 14.22 4.81 1.93
N CYS A 275 14.89 5.29 0.89
CA CYS A 275 14.44 6.44 0.11
C CYS A 275 13.06 6.20 -0.52
N ARG A 276 12.81 5.02 -1.07
CA ARG A 276 11.48 4.63 -1.58
C ARG A 276 10.42 4.66 -0.49
N GLN A 277 10.72 4.20 0.71
CA GLN A 277 9.78 4.25 1.83
C GLN A 277 9.46 5.68 2.26
N VAL A 278 10.46 6.58 2.28
CA VAL A 278 10.24 8.01 2.57
C VAL A 278 9.32 8.65 1.53
N ILE A 279 9.57 8.38 0.24
CA ILE A 279 8.71 8.86 -0.86
C ILE A 279 7.28 8.31 -0.70
N TRP A 280 7.15 7.02 -0.39
CA TRP A 280 5.87 6.37 -0.13
C TRP A 280 5.11 7.00 1.03
N ASN A 281 5.79 7.26 2.15
CA ASN A 281 5.18 7.87 3.33
C ASN A 281 4.65 9.29 3.03
N ARG A 282 5.23 9.98 2.05
CA ARG A 282 4.81 11.34 1.66
C ARG A 282 3.68 11.35 0.63
N ILE A 283 3.74 10.49 -0.38
CA ILE A 283 2.77 10.47 -1.49
C ILE A 283 1.65 9.46 -1.25
N GLY A 284 1.96 8.33 -0.61
CA GLY A 284 0.99 7.25 -0.37
C GLY A 284 -0.31 7.70 0.29
N PRO A 285 -0.30 8.57 1.31
CA PRO A 285 -1.53 9.12 1.89
C PRO A 285 -2.37 9.96 0.92
N LEU A 286 -1.77 10.50 -0.15
CA LEU A 286 -2.46 11.25 -1.20
C LEU A 286 -3.00 10.32 -2.30
N ALA A 287 -2.41 9.14 -2.45
CA ALA A 287 -2.95 8.09 -3.28
C ALA A 287 -4.26 7.61 -2.64
N THR A 288 -5.39 8.13 -3.11
CA THR A 288 -6.66 7.50 -2.88
C THR A 288 -6.56 6.11 -3.53
N LEU A 289 -6.22 5.11 -2.71
CA LEU A 289 -6.22 3.74 -3.15
C LEU A 289 -7.67 3.37 -3.46
N SER A 290 -8.07 3.50 -4.72
CA SER A 290 -9.30 2.89 -5.16
C SER A 290 -9.10 1.38 -5.01
N ALA A 291 -9.68 0.81 -3.97
CA ALA A 291 -9.78 -0.64 -3.89
C ALA A 291 -10.58 -1.12 -5.10
N ARG A 292 -10.21 -2.25 -5.66
CA ARG A 292 -11.00 -2.79 -6.77
C ARG A 292 -12.42 -3.04 -6.34
N ALA A 293 -13.32 -2.66 -7.18
CA ALA A 293 -14.72 -3.03 -7.08
C ALA A 293 -14.83 -4.52 -6.73
N ARG A 294 -15.50 -4.83 -5.61
CA ARG A 294 -15.77 -6.18 -5.09
C ARG A 294 -14.60 -6.94 -4.46
N THR A 295 -13.42 -6.35 -4.25
CA THR A 295 -12.39 -7.05 -3.49
C THR A 295 -12.71 -6.95 -2.00
N PRO A 296 -12.85 -8.07 -1.27
CA PRO A 296 -13.06 -8.06 0.16
C PRO A 296 -11.91 -7.38 0.89
N ILE A 297 -12.26 -6.59 1.92
CA ILE A 297 -11.31 -6.04 2.87
C ILE A 297 -11.11 -7.08 3.96
N SER A 298 -9.87 -7.35 4.34
CA SER A 298 -9.55 -8.16 5.51
C SER A 298 -9.17 -7.26 6.67
N VAL A 299 -9.76 -7.50 7.83
CA VAL A 299 -9.49 -6.76 9.05
C VAL A 299 -9.25 -7.71 10.21
N ILE A 300 -8.24 -7.41 11.02
CA ILE A 300 -7.94 -8.13 12.25
C ILE A 300 -7.71 -7.14 13.40
N ALA A 301 -8.02 -7.58 14.61
CA ALA A 301 -7.68 -6.87 15.84
C ALA A 301 -6.79 -7.78 16.69
N ARG A 302 -5.51 -7.46 16.77
CA ARG A 302 -4.56 -8.25 17.57
C ARG A 302 -4.73 -8.00 19.06
N PHE A 303 -5.24 -6.85 19.41
CA PHE A 303 -5.67 -6.43 20.76
C PHE A 303 -6.72 -5.30 20.64
N PRO A 304 -7.47 -4.98 21.70
CA PRO A 304 -8.59 -4.03 21.63
C PRO A 304 -8.22 -2.62 21.14
N GLU A 305 -7.01 -2.19 21.39
CA GLU A 305 -6.51 -0.85 21.04
C GLU A 305 -5.87 -0.78 19.65
N HIS A 306 -5.96 -1.88 18.86
CA HIS A 306 -5.26 -1.94 17.57
C HIS A 306 -6.06 -2.66 16.50
N LEU A 307 -6.06 -2.11 15.29
CA LEU A 307 -6.64 -2.69 14.08
C LEU A 307 -5.58 -2.74 12.97
N ASP A 308 -5.55 -3.84 12.24
CA ASP A 308 -4.82 -3.94 10.97
C ASP A 308 -5.84 -4.20 9.85
N VAL A 309 -5.81 -3.37 8.81
CA VAL A 309 -6.71 -3.43 7.65
C VAL A 309 -5.88 -3.72 6.40
N PHE A 310 -6.31 -4.70 5.62
CA PHE A 310 -5.65 -5.15 4.41
C PHE A 310 -6.61 -5.07 3.23
N ALA A 311 -6.11 -4.56 2.10
CA ALA A 311 -6.86 -4.48 0.86
C ALA A 311 -5.94 -4.76 -0.34
N VAL A 312 -6.54 -5.03 -1.49
CA VAL A 312 -5.83 -5.10 -2.77
C VAL A 312 -6.19 -3.86 -3.57
N ALA A 313 -5.19 -3.07 -3.91
CA ALA A 313 -5.34 -1.86 -4.71
C ALA A 313 -5.74 -2.17 -6.15
N SER A 314 -6.21 -1.16 -6.89
CA SER A 314 -6.68 -1.31 -8.28
C SER A 314 -5.61 -1.84 -9.23
N ASP A 315 -4.34 -1.64 -8.92
CA ASP A 315 -3.18 -2.16 -9.66
C ASP A 315 -2.75 -3.57 -9.24
N GLY A 316 -3.41 -4.17 -8.26
CA GLY A 316 -3.17 -5.53 -7.76
C GLY A 316 -2.21 -5.60 -6.58
N ARG A 317 -1.65 -4.50 -6.10
CA ARG A 317 -0.78 -4.51 -4.92
C ARG A 317 -1.58 -4.78 -3.64
N THR A 318 -0.99 -5.55 -2.73
CA THR A 318 -1.52 -5.70 -1.38
C THR A 318 -1.05 -4.53 -0.52
N VAL A 319 -1.99 -3.84 0.08
CA VAL A 319 -1.76 -2.66 0.92
C VAL A 319 -2.33 -2.86 2.31
N SER A 320 -1.74 -2.18 3.28
CA SER A 320 -2.19 -2.20 4.66
C SER A 320 -2.35 -0.79 5.21
N ASN A 321 -3.27 -0.65 6.14
CA ASN A 321 -3.39 0.49 7.04
C ASN A 321 -3.65 -0.04 8.44
N TRP A 322 -3.12 0.60 9.45
CA TRP A 322 -3.37 0.21 10.83
C TRP A 322 -3.83 1.40 11.65
N TRP A 323 -4.60 1.11 12.67
CA TRP A 323 -5.06 2.07 13.66
C TRP A 323 -4.59 1.65 15.04
N ASP A 324 -4.18 2.63 15.81
CA ASP A 324 -3.82 2.46 17.22
C ASP A 324 -4.49 3.56 18.03
N GLN A 325 -4.98 3.23 19.21
CA GLN A 325 -5.71 4.17 20.06
C GLN A 325 -4.89 5.41 20.41
N SER A 326 -3.59 5.28 20.51
CA SER A 326 -2.69 6.38 20.90
C SER A 326 -2.32 7.30 19.74
N SER A 327 -2.30 6.81 18.50
CA SER A 327 -1.77 7.52 17.32
C SER A 327 -2.78 7.71 16.18
N GLY A 328 -3.93 7.03 16.24
CA GLY A 328 -4.92 7.04 15.17
C GLY A 328 -4.49 6.18 13.96
N TRP A 329 -4.98 6.53 12.76
CA TRP A 329 -4.66 5.83 11.51
C TRP A 329 -3.28 6.21 10.99
N ALA A 330 -2.47 5.19 10.67
CA ALA A 330 -1.11 5.38 10.14
C ALA A 330 -1.06 5.84 8.68
N GLY A 331 -2.14 5.62 7.92
CA GLY A 331 -2.18 5.78 6.48
C GLY A 331 -1.80 4.50 5.73
N TRP A 332 -2.21 4.42 4.45
CA TRP A 332 -1.97 3.25 3.61
C TRP A 332 -0.49 3.12 3.24
N PHE A 333 0.02 1.91 3.30
CA PHE A 333 1.36 1.58 2.82
C PHE A 333 1.35 0.26 2.04
N ASN A 334 2.26 0.16 1.08
CA ASN A 334 2.45 -1.06 0.31
C ASN A 334 3.19 -2.09 1.15
N LEU A 335 2.68 -3.30 1.18
CA LEU A 335 3.35 -4.41 1.84
C LEU A 335 4.57 -4.85 1.02
N MET A 336 5.72 -4.97 1.69
CA MET A 336 6.99 -5.39 1.11
C MET A 336 7.62 -4.40 0.12
N GLY A 337 7.44 -3.09 0.34
CA GLY A 337 8.20 -2.05 -0.35
C GLY A 337 7.83 -1.84 -1.82
N GLY A 338 6.61 -2.16 -2.20
CA GLY A 338 6.09 -1.88 -3.53
C GLY A 338 6.57 -2.79 -4.66
N ILE A 339 7.42 -3.75 -4.37
CA ILE A 339 7.80 -4.75 -5.37
C ILE A 339 6.65 -5.75 -5.48
N ALA A 340 6.07 -5.79 -6.67
CA ALA A 340 5.02 -6.69 -7.12
C ALA A 340 4.49 -7.66 -6.05
N SER A 341 3.48 -7.24 -5.31
CA SER A 341 2.67 -8.18 -4.54
C SER A 341 2.16 -9.25 -5.51
N PRO A 342 2.22 -10.52 -5.17
CA PRO A 342 1.71 -11.57 -6.04
C PRO A 342 0.19 -11.51 -6.24
N GLY A 343 -0.54 -10.65 -5.50
CA GLY A 343 -1.98 -10.48 -5.64
C GLY A 343 -2.36 -9.97 -7.02
N GLY A 344 -3.10 -10.79 -7.77
CA GLY A 344 -3.66 -10.39 -9.06
C GLY A 344 -4.85 -9.44 -8.92
N PRO A 345 -5.18 -8.69 -9.97
CA PRO A 345 -6.37 -7.87 -9.99
C PRO A 345 -7.65 -8.68 -9.68
N GLY A 346 -8.31 -8.38 -8.57
CA GLY A 346 -9.53 -9.05 -8.12
C GLY A 346 -9.33 -10.23 -7.16
N SER A 347 -8.08 -10.61 -6.84
CA SER A 347 -7.82 -11.58 -5.76
C SER A 347 -7.85 -10.87 -4.41
N PRO A 348 -8.66 -11.34 -3.45
CA PRO A 348 -8.65 -10.80 -2.10
C PRO A 348 -7.37 -11.19 -1.35
N VAL A 349 -7.00 -10.38 -0.38
CA VAL A 349 -6.04 -10.77 0.65
C VAL A 349 -6.81 -11.21 1.89
N THR A 350 -6.44 -12.33 2.49
CA THR A 350 -6.98 -12.80 3.76
C THR A 350 -5.90 -12.71 4.82
N ALA A 351 -6.22 -12.10 5.95
CA ALA A 351 -5.32 -11.95 7.08
C ALA A 351 -5.80 -12.78 8.28
N VAL A 352 -4.86 -13.34 9.01
CA VAL A 352 -5.10 -13.98 10.30
C VAL A 352 -3.98 -13.62 11.27
N HIS A 353 -4.30 -13.47 12.55
CA HIS A 353 -3.30 -13.42 13.60
C HIS A 353 -3.37 -14.71 14.43
N ARG A 354 -2.23 -15.39 14.57
CA ARG A 354 -2.12 -16.59 15.43
C ARG A 354 -1.93 -16.21 16.90
N TYR A 355 -1.28 -15.09 17.12
CA TYR A 355 -1.07 -14.43 18.42
C TYR A 355 -0.80 -12.94 18.19
N ALA A 356 -0.87 -12.11 19.22
CA ALA A 356 -0.80 -10.65 19.11
C ALA A 356 0.46 -10.10 18.39
N GLY A 357 1.58 -10.82 18.43
CA GLY A 357 2.83 -10.45 17.77
C GLY A 357 3.01 -11.03 16.36
N HIS A 358 2.00 -11.63 15.73
CA HIS A 358 2.16 -12.30 14.45
C HIS A 358 0.95 -12.17 13.54
N ILE A 359 1.18 -11.91 12.25
CA ILE A 359 0.16 -11.83 11.20
C ILE A 359 0.60 -12.70 10.04
N ASP A 360 -0.30 -13.50 9.51
CA ASP A 360 -0.13 -14.22 8.25
C ASP A 360 -1.11 -13.67 7.21
N LEU A 361 -0.66 -13.49 5.98
CA LEU A 361 -1.45 -13.03 4.83
C LEU A 361 -1.44 -14.08 3.73
N PHE A 362 -2.58 -14.24 3.06
CA PHE A 362 -2.78 -15.18 1.98
C PHE A 362 -3.51 -14.53 0.81
N THR A 363 -3.06 -14.82 -0.42
CA THR A 363 -3.72 -14.35 -1.65
C THR A 363 -3.43 -15.29 -2.82
N VAL A 364 -4.22 -15.16 -3.89
CA VAL A 364 -3.93 -15.80 -5.17
C VAL A 364 -3.21 -14.79 -6.06
N GLY A 365 -1.99 -15.10 -6.50
CA GLY A 365 -1.16 -14.25 -7.32
C GLY A 365 -1.63 -14.12 -8.77
N THR A 366 -0.95 -13.27 -9.53
CA THR A 366 -1.19 -13.10 -10.97
C THR A 366 -0.85 -14.35 -11.79
N ASP A 367 -0.06 -15.25 -11.21
CA ASP A 367 0.28 -16.58 -11.74
C ASP A 367 -0.74 -17.66 -11.39
N ASN A 368 -1.86 -17.27 -10.74
CA ASN A 368 -2.90 -18.17 -10.24
C ASN A 368 -2.43 -19.15 -9.14
N ARG A 369 -1.30 -18.87 -8.48
CA ARG A 369 -0.76 -19.67 -7.38
C ARG A 369 -1.12 -19.05 -6.03
N VAL A 370 -1.06 -19.85 -4.97
CA VAL A 370 -1.28 -19.39 -3.60
C VAL A 370 0.02 -18.83 -3.03
N TRP A 371 -0.04 -17.61 -2.55
CA TRP A 371 1.09 -16.90 -1.95
C TRP A 371 0.79 -16.46 -0.53
N SER A 372 1.83 -16.42 0.29
CA SER A 372 1.79 -15.97 1.68
C SER A 372 2.90 -14.98 1.98
N ALA A 373 2.61 -14.05 2.88
CA ALA A 373 3.59 -13.22 3.56
C ALA A 373 3.23 -13.16 5.04
N TRP A 374 4.18 -12.87 5.90
CA TRP A 374 3.92 -12.79 7.33
C TRP A 374 4.67 -11.66 7.99
N TRP A 375 4.15 -11.21 9.11
CA TRP A 375 4.75 -10.19 9.96
C TRP A 375 4.94 -10.74 11.37
N ASP A 376 6.05 -10.38 11.97
CA ASP A 376 6.35 -10.69 13.37
C ASP A 376 6.85 -9.42 14.08
N ALA A 377 6.44 -9.22 15.32
CA ALA A 377 6.77 -8.03 16.11
C ALA A 377 8.28 -7.82 16.32
N ALA A 378 9.06 -8.90 16.30
CA ALA A 378 10.52 -8.82 16.48
C ALA A 378 11.26 -8.54 15.17
N THR A 379 10.75 -9.00 14.03
CA THR A 379 11.47 -9.00 12.74
C THR A 379 10.81 -8.17 11.64
N GLY A 380 9.56 -7.75 11.83
CA GLY A 380 8.78 -7.02 10.84
C GLY A 380 8.21 -7.91 9.73
N TRP A 381 7.92 -7.33 8.56
CA TRP A 381 7.37 -8.04 7.41
C TRP A 381 8.41 -8.93 6.73
N HIS A 382 8.00 -10.16 6.38
CA HIS A 382 8.74 -11.13 5.58
C HIS A 382 8.19 -11.22 4.18
N SER A 383 9.09 -11.51 3.22
CA SER A 383 8.79 -11.55 1.78
C SER A 383 7.74 -12.59 1.43
N TRP A 384 6.98 -12.32 0.38
CA TRP A 384 6.04 -13.25 -0.20
C TRP A 384 6.73 -14.53 -0.67
N PHE A 385 6.10 -15.66 -0.40
CA PHE A 385 6.52 -16.98 -0.85
C PHE A 385 5.31 -17.79 -1.32
N GLN A 386 5.52 -18.69 -2.26
CA GLN A 386 4.49 -19.57 -2.81
C GLN A 386 4.23 -20.77 -1.87
N ILE A 387 2.96 -21.13 -1.71
CA ILE A 387 2.55 -22.33 -0.95
C ILE A 387 2.19 -23.45 -1.93
N GLY A 388 3.11 -24.41 -2.12
CA GLY A 388 2.91 -25.55 -3.01
C GLY A 388 2.61 -25.15 -4.45
N ASP A 389 1.99 -26.05 -5.21
CA ASP A 389 1.77 -25.90 -6.66
C ASP A 389 0.31 -25.79 -7.07
N LEU A 390 -0.60 -25.52 -6.12
CA LEU A 390 -2.02 -25.42 -6.42
C LEU A 390 -2.30 -24.29 -7.39
N VAL A 391 -3.06 -24.57 -8.45
CA VAL A 391 -3.56 -23.57 -9.39
C VAL A 391 -5.01 -23.26 -9.04
N CYS A 392 -5.25 -21.98 -8.69
CA CYS A 392 -6.57 -21.43 -8.43
C CYS A 392 -7.07 -20.59 -9.61
N ARG A 393 -8.33 -20.20 -9.59
CA ARG A 393 -8.83 -19.13 -10.46
C ARG A 393 -8.44 -17.78 -9.87
N GLN A 394 -8.09 -16.83 -10.73
CA GLN A 394 -7.90 -15.44 -10.29
C GLN A 394 -9.18 -14.91 -9.61
N GLY A 395 -9.04 -14.27 -8.47
CA GLY A 395 -10.18 -13.83 -7.66
C GLY A 395 -10.67 -14.87 -6.64
N SER A 396 -10.10 -16.09 -6.61
CA SER A 396 -10.42 -17.05 -5.55
C SER A 396 -9.98 -16.54 -4.18
N VAL A 397 -10.82 -16.82 -3.18
CA VAL A 397 -10.55 -16.51 -1.77
C VAL A 397 -9.77 -17.66 -1.13
N ILE A 398 -8.71 -17.34 -0.40
CA ILE A 398 -8.06 -18.29 0.51
C ILE A 398 -8.67 -18.08 1.89
N ASN A 399 -9.46 -19.01 2.35
CA ASN A 399 -9.98 -18.98 3.72
C ASN A 399 -8.99 -19.66 4.66
N VAL A 400 -8.83 -19.07 5.84
CA VAL A 400 -7.83 -19.46 6.81
C VAL A 400 -8.46 -19.59 8.19
N VAL A 401 -8.02 -20.59 8.93
CA VAL A 401 -8.31 -20.74 10.35
C VAL A 401 -7.04 -21.13 11.11
N SER A 402 -6.80 -20.45 12.22
CA SER A 402 -5.77 -20.82 13.18
C SER A 402 -6.43 -21.52 14.37
N ARG A 403 -6.19 -22.82 14.52
CA ARG A 403 -6.73 -23.60 15.64
C ARG A 403 -5.91 -23.43 16.91
N TYR A 404 -4.61 -23.20 16.74
CA TYR A 404 -3.63 -22.87 17.79
C TYR A 404 -2.54 -21.95 17.23
N SER A 405 -1.74 -21.36 18.09
CA SER A 405 -0.68 -20.42 17.73
C SER A 405 0.42 -20.99 16.79
N ASP A 406 0.57 -22.29 16.75
CA ASP A 406 1.55 -23.01 15.98
C ASP A 406 0.96 -23.81 14.80
N HIS A 407 -0.32 -23.56 14.45
CA HIS A 407 -1.01 -24.28 13.38
C HIS A 407 -2.00 -23.39 12.59
N ILE A 408 -1.99 -23.54 11.27
CA ILE A 408 -2.91 -22.87 10.33
C ILE A 408 -3.43 -23.88 9.34
N ASP A 409 -4.73 -23.84 9.04
CA ASP A 409 -5.35 -24.59 7.95
C ASP A 409 -5.85 -23.60 6.88
N LEU A 410 -5.57 -23.88 5.60
CA LEU A 410 -6.03 -23.11 4.44
C LEU A 410 -7.02 -23.91 3.61
N PHE A 411 -8.05 -23.21 3.11
CA PHE A 411 -9.08 -23.78 2.24
C PHE A 411 -9.36 -22.86 1.06
N THR A 412 -9.48 -23.44 -0.13
CA THR A 412 -9.81 -22.73 -1.36
C THR A 412 -10.37 -23.69 -2.42
N THR A 413 -10.83 -23.13 -3.52
CA THR A 413 -11.26 -23.89 -4.69
C THR A 413 -10.19 -23.82 -5.78
N ALA A 414 -9.73 -24.95 -6.25
CA ALA A 414 -8.82 -25.05 -7.40
C ALA A 414 -9.48 -24.56 -8.70
N SER A 415 -8.68 -24.31 -9.72
CA SER A 415 -9.16 -23.85 -11.04
C SER A 415 -10.13 -24.84 -11.71
N ASP A 416 -10.06 -26.12 -11.36
CA ASP A 416 -10.95 -27.18 -11.83
C ASP A 416 -12.19 -27.40 -10.95
N GLY A 417 -12.37 -26.60 -9.90
CA GLY A 417 -13.51 -26.67 -8.99
C GLY A 417 -13.34 -27.60 -7.80
N ARG A 418 -12.22 -28.31 -7.65
CA ARG A 418 -11.96 -29.14 -6.46
C ARG A 418 -11.80 -28.28 -5.21
N VAL A 419 -12.41 -28.69 -4.11
CA VAL A 419 -12.18 -28.08 -2.79
C VAL A 419 -10.87 -28.61 -2.23
N MET A 420 -9.90 -27.73 -2.04
CA MET A 420 -8.54 -28.06 -1.66
C MET A 420 -8.19 -27.50 -0.27
N SER A 421 -7.32 -28.21 0.43
CA SER A 421 -6.78 -27.80 1.72
C SER A 421 -5.28 -28.07 1.81
N THR A 422 -4.60 -27.26 2.59
CA THR A 422 -3.27 -27.49 3.13
C THR A 422 -3.20 -26.94 4.55
N TRP A 423 -2.22 -27.34 5.30
CA TRP A 423 -1.99 -26.85 6.64
C TRP A 423 -0.50 -26.61 6.89
N TRP A 424 -0.21 -25.74 7.81
CA TRP A 424 1.13 -25.47 8.33
C TRP A 424 1.19 -25.77 9.81
N ASP A 425 2.27 -26.39 10.21
CA ASP A 425 2.59 -26.66 11.61
C ASP A 425 4.05 -26.27 11.86
N VAL A 426 4.33 -25.70 13.03
CA VAL A 426 5.68 -25.20 13.37
C VAL A 426 6.77 -26.26 13.30
N ARG A 427 6.43 -27.54 13.47
CA ARG A 427 7.38 -28.66 13.48
C ARG A 427 7.66 -29.22 12.09
N SER A 428 6.66 -29.19 11.20
CA SER A 428 6.70 -29.86 9.89
C SER A 428 6.67 -28.91 8.70
N GLY A 429 6.34 -27.62 8.90
CA GLY A 429 6.13 -26.66 7.83
C GLY A 429 4.83 -26.92 7.07
N TRP A 430 4.77 -26.50 5.80
CA TRP A 430 3.59 -26.65 4.94
C TRP A 430 3.43 -28.09 4.46
N ALA A 431 2.22 -28.64 4.65
CA ALA A 431 1.82 -29.92 4.04
C ALA A 431 1.51 -29.75 2.54
N PRO A 432 1.59 -30.82 1.75
CA PRO A 432 1.09 -30.80 0.38
C PRO A 432 -0.41 -30.50 0.32
N TRP A 433 -0.86 -29.80 -0.76
CA TRP A 433 -2.28 -29.61 -1.02
C TRP A 433 -2.98 -30.95 -1.26
N PHE A 434 -4.16 -31.13 -0.67
CA PHE A 434 -4.98 -32.33 -0.84
C PHE A 434 -6.43 -31.97 -1.15
N HIS A 435 -7.13 -32.87 -1.87
CA HIS A 435 -8.54 -32.75 -2.19
C HIS A 435 -9.41 -33.17 -1.00
N VAL A 436 -10.27 -32.28 -0.52
CA VAL A 436 -11.09 -32.53 0.66
C VAL A 436 -12.29 -33.41 0.29
N GLN A 437 -12.20 -34.72 0.57
CA GLN A 437 -13.31 -35.71 0.46
C GLN A 437 -14.08 -35.66 -0.88
N GLY A 438 -13.40 -35.40 -1.98
CA GLY A 438 -14.03 -35.35 -3.30
C GLY A 438 -14.96 -34.15 -3.52
N GLY A 439 -14.91 -33.13 -2.65
CA GLY A 439 -15.75 -31.92 -2.76
C GLY A 439 -15.47 -31.12 -4.01
N VAL A 440 -16.53 -30.73 -4.71
CA VAL A 440 -16.47 -29.87 -5.89
C VAL A 440 -17.45 -28.72 -5.80
N ALA A 441 -17.01 -27.55 -6.23
CA ALA A 441 -17.79 -26.32 -6.31
C ALA A 441 -17.54 -25.65 -7.67
N ALA A 442 -18.20 -24.56 -7.97
CA ALA A 442 -17.84 -23.77 -9.13
C ALA A 442 -16.41 -23.24 -8.98
N SER A 443 -15.65 -23.18 -10.08
CA SER A 443 -14.28 -22.66 -10.03
C SER A 443 -14.25 -21.22 -9.49
N GLY A 444 -13.50 -21.02 -8.40
CA GLY A 444 -13.42 -19.74 -7.68
C GLY A 444 -14.51 -19.52 -6.63
N ALA A 445 -15.43 -20.46 -6.42
CA ALA A 445 -16.42 -20.38 -5.33
C ALA A 445 -15.73 -20.37 -3.97
N PRO A 446 -16.18 -19.51 -3.02
CA PRO A 446 -15.61 -19.46 -1.68
C PRO A 446 -15.86 -20.76 -0.90
N VAL A 447 -14.86 -21.20 -0.12
CA VAL A 447 -14.99 -22.28 0.85
C VAL A 447 -14.81 -21.69 2.24
N THR A 448 -15.87 -21.50 2.99
CA THR A 448 -15.82 -20.95 4.34
C THR A 448 -15.49 -22.05 5.35
N VAL A 449 -14.66 -21.71 6.33
CA VAL A 449 -14.27 -22.62 7.40
C VAL A 449 -14.49 -22.00 8.77
N VAL A 450 -14.86 -22.83 9.73
CA VAL A 450 -14.90 -22.45 11.16
C VAL A 450 -14.37 -23.59 12.02
N ALA A 451 -13.57 -23.25 13.02
CA ALA A 451 -13.19 -24.16 14.09
C ALA A 451 -14.11 -23.90 15.29
N ARG A 452 -15.04 -24.80 15.57
CA ARG A 452 -15.89 -24.68 16.76
C ARG A 452 -15.11 -24.91 18.06
N TYR A 453 -14.09 -25.71 17.97
CA TYR A 453 -13.07 -25.97 19.00
C TYR A 453 -11.78 -26.46 18.31
N PRO A 454 -10.64 -26.50 18.98
CA PRO A 454 -9.33 -26.75 18.34
C PRO A 454 -9.22 -28.04 17.52
N PHE A 455 -9.99 -29.05 17.86
CA PHE A 455 -9.94 -30.38 17.25
C PHE A 455 -11.07 -30.63 16.25
N HIS A 456 -11.73 -29.58 15.75
CA HIS A 456 -12.86 -29.73 14.84
C HIS A 456 -12.94 -28.57 13.84
N LEU A 457 -13.22 -28.93 12.58
CA LEU A 457 -13.43 -27.99 11.47
C LEU A 457 -14.76 -28.30 10.80
N ASP A 458 -15.53 -27.26 10.49
CA ASP A 458 -16.69 -27.34 9.60
C ASP A 458 -16.43 -26.47 8.37
N LEU A 459 -16.67 -27.02 7.18
CA LEU A 459 -16.52 -26.34 5.89
C LEU A 459 -17.87 -26.16 5.21
N PHE A 460 -18.04 -25.03 4.53
CA PHE A 460 -19.24 -24.68 3.79
C PHE A 460 -18.90 -24.11 2.43
N THR A 461 -19.62 -24.51 1.39
CA THR A 461 -19.50 -23.98 0.03
C THR A 461 -20.82 -24.11 -0.73
N VAL A 462 -20.94 -23.39 -1.85
CA VAL A 462 -22.01 -23.61 -2.80
C VAL A 462 -21.49 -24.58 -3.88
N GLY A 463 -22.12 -25.74 -3.97
CA GLY A 463 -21.76 -26.78 -4.92
C GLY A 463 -22.10 -26.42 -6.38
N THR A 464 -21.70 -27.28 -7.31
CA THR A 464 -21.99 -27.13 -8.76
C THR A 464 -23.49 -27.20 -9.08
N ASP A 465 -24.31 -27.69 -8.15
CA ASP A 465 -25.78 -27.71 -8.22
C ASP A 465 -26.45 -26.43 -7.67
N ASN A 466 -25.63 -25.40 -7.32
CA ASN A 466 -26.07 -24.16 -6.70
C ASN A 466 -26.72 -24.31 -5.31
N ARG A 467 -26.44 -25.40 -4.60
CA ARG A 467 -26.92 -25.66 -3.24
C ARG A 467 -25.82 -25.55 -2.22
N VAL A 468 -26.19 -25.35 -0.95
CA VAL A 468 -25.22 -25.26 0.15
C VAL A 468 -24.82 -26.68 0.58
N TRP A 469 -23.53 -26.90 0.62
CA TRP A 469 -22.90 -28.17 1.05
C TRP A 469 -21.97 -27.93 2.23
N SER A 470 -21.84 -28.95 3.08
CA SER A 470 -20.94 -28.98 4.22
C SER A 470 -20.14 -30.26 4.28
N CYS A 471 -18.96 -30.15 4.84
CA CYS A 471 -18.05 -31.24 5.17
C CYS A 471 -17.38 -30.88 6.50
N TRP A 472 -17.04 -31.87 7.32
CA TRP A 472 -16.40 -31.58 8.59
C TRP A 472 -15.24 -32.55 8.88
N TRP A 473 -14.33 -32.08 9.72
CA TRP A 473 -13.18 -32.87 10.20
C TRP A 473 -13.17 -32.88 11.72
N ASP A 474 -12.81 -34.01 12.29
CA ASP A 474 -12.56 -34.18 13.71
C ASP A 474 -11.27 -34.97 13.90
N GLU A 475 -10.47 -34.60 14.90
CA GLU A 475 -9.16 -35.23 15.12
C GLU A 475 -9.23 -36.75 15.33
N ARG A 476 -10.32 -37.24 15.91
CA ARG A 476 -10.48 -38.67 16.22
C ARG A 476 -10.96 -39.50 15.05
N SER A 477 -11.79 -38.92 14.19
CA SER A 477 -12.45 -39.64 13.08
C SER A 477 -11.99 -39.21 11.69
N GLY A 478 -11.20 -38.13 11.59
CA GLY A 478 -10.74 -37.57 10.33
C GLY A 478 -11.83 -36.80 9.57
N TRP A 479 -11.69 -36.71 8.26
CA TRP A 479 -12.65 -36.05 7.37
C TRP A 479 -13.90 -36.89 7.14
N HIS A 480 -15.07 -36.22 7.21
CA HIS A 480 -16.38 -36.79 6.88
C HIS A 480 -16.84 -36.27 5.52
N GLY A 481 -17.60 -37.08 4.79
CA GLY A 481 -18.05 -36.77 3.43
C GLY A 481 -18.98 -35.56 3.36
N TRP A 482 -19.03 -34.96 2.17
CA TRP A 482 -19.89 -33.81 1.89
C TRP A 482 -21.38 -34.21 1.94
N PHE A 483 -22.19 -33.34 2.54
CA PHE A 483 -23.65 -33.47 2.61
C PHE A 483 -24.33 -32.12 2.35
N GLN A 484 -25.51 -32.16 1.74
CA GLN A 484 -26.29 -30.98 1.41
C GLN A 484 -27.03 -30.44 2.63
N ILE A 485 -27.04 -29.10 2.78
CA ILE A 485 -27.78 -28.41 3.86
C ILE A 485 -29.07 -27.83 3.30
N GLY A 486 -30.17 -28.49 3.53
CA GLY A 486 -31.51 -28.09 3.05
C GLY A 486 -31.57 -27.97 1.52
N ASN A 487 -32.51 -27.15 1.02
CA ASN A 487 -32.79 -27.03 -0.43
C ASN A 487 -32.64 -25.60 -0.97
N LEU A 488 -31.91 -24.73 -0.28
CA LEU A 488 -31.73 -23.36 -0.72
C LEU A 488 -30.96 -23.30 -2.04
N GLN A 489 -31.48 -22.54 -3.01
CA GLN A 489 -30.79 -22.20 -4.25
C GLN A 489 -30.01 -20.90 -4.08
N CYS A 490 -28.72 -20.94 -4.34
CA CYS A 490 -27.78 -19.82 -4.30
C CYS A 490 -27.21 -19.54 -5.71
N ARG A 491 -26.40 -18.51 -5.85
CA ARG A 491 -25.56 -18.37 -7.04
C ARG A 491 -24.24 -19.14 -6.83
N PRO A 492 -23.56 -19.55 -7.91
CA PRO A 492 -22.29 -20.28 -7.79
C PRO A 492 -21.19 -19.53 -7.01
N ASP A 493 -21.24 -18.20 -7.04
CA ASP A 493 -20.30 -17.27 -6.40
C ASP A 493 -20.76 -16.80 -5.00
N SER A 494 -21.91 -17.28 -4.50
CA SER A 494 -22.40 -16.89 -3.18
C SER A 494 -21.49 -17.40 -2.06
N THR A 495 -21.20 -16.50 -1.12
CA THR A 495 -20.50 -16.87 0.12
C THR A 495 -21.49 -17.38 1.16
N VAL A 496 -21.16 -18.48 1.82
CA VAL A 496 -21.88 -18.96 3.00
C VAL A 496 -21.10 -18.50 4.24
N THR A 497 -21.57 -17.48 4.91
CA THR A 497 -20.96 -17.00 6.17
C THR A 497 -21.40 -17.85 7.32
N VAL A 498 -20.48 -18.21 8.20
CA VAL A 498 -20.73 -19.05 9.38
C VAL A 498 -20.26 -18.35 10.65
N VAL A 499 -21.07 -18.45 11.70
CA VAL A 499 -20.72 -18.03 13.05
C VAL A 499 -20.96 -19.21 14.01
N SER A 500 -19.98 -19.49 14.87
CA SER A 500 -20.12 -20.44 15.98
C SER A 500 -20.15 -19.65 17.28
N ARG A 501 -21.34 -19.51 17.86
CA ARG A 501 -21.52 -18.81 19.15
C ARG A 501 -21.19 -19.70 20.35
N PHE A 502 -21.31 -20.98 20.15
CA PHE A 502 -20.98 -22.05 21.09
C PHE A 502 -20.41 -23.26 20.32
N PRO A 503 -19.64 -24.15 20.95
CA PRO A 503 -19.14 -25.36 20.32
C PRO A 503 -20.22 -26.30 19.75
N ASP A 504 -21.44 -26.23 20.27
CA ASP A 504 -22.57 -27.04 19.85
C ASP A 504 -23.60 -26.27 18.99
N GLN A 505 -23.25 -25.09 18.49
CA GLN A 505 -24.11 -24.21 17.69
C GLN A 505 -23.39 -23.64 16.48
N LEU A 506 -24.05 -23.68 15.31
CA LEU A 506 -23.68 -22.99 14.09
C LEU A 506 -24.82 -22.15 13.58
N ASP A 507 -24.55 -20.94 13.13
CA ASP A 507 -25.48 -20.06 12.44
C ASP A 507 -24.89 -19.72 11.07
N LEU A 508 -25.60 -20.05 9.98
CA LEU A 508 -25.19 -19.81 8.61
C LEU A 508 -26.03 -18.71 7.97
N PHE A 509 -25.39 -17.90 7.15
CA PHE A 509 -26.00 -16.80 6.42
C PHE A 509 -25.52 -16.78 4.97
N THR A 510 -26.45 -16.55 4.03
CA THR A 510 -26.11 -16.39 2.61
C THR A 510 -27.22 -15.64 1.89
N THR A 511 -26.93 -15.19 0.68
CA THR A 511 -27.92 -14.59 -0.22
C THR A 511 -28.42 -15.65 -1.19
N ALA A 512 -29.71 -15.88 -1.23
CA ALA A 512 -30.36 -16.77 -2.16
C ALA A 512 -30.24 -16.30 -3.63
N ALA A 513 -30.54 -17.16 -4.59
CA ALA A 513 -30.52 -16.82 -6.01
C ALA A 513 -31.49 -15.70 -6.40
N ASP A 514 -32.54 -15.47 -5.61
CA ASP A 514 -33.52 -14.40 -5.76
C ASP A 514 -33.19 -13.11 -4.98
N GLY A 515 -32.05 -13.07 -4.28
CA GLY A 515 -31.59 -11.92 -3.51
C GLY A 515 -32.08 -11.86 -2.06
N ARG A 516 -32.88 -12.80 -1.59
CA ARG A 516 -33.28 -12.86 -0.17
C ARG A 516 -32.09 -13.21 0.71
N ILE A 517 -31.99 -12.56 1.87
CA ILE A 517 -30.99 -12.88 2.90
C ILE A 517 -31.53 -14.02 3.75
N MET A 518 -30.87 -15.17 3.66
CA MET A 518 -31.32 -16.43 4.28
C MET A 518 -30.41 -16.86 5.41
N SER A 519 -30.99 -17.48 6.42
CA SER A 519 -30.26 -18.10 7.53
C SER A 519 -30.78 -19.51 7.80
N ILE A 520 -29.87 -20.32 8.33
CA ILE A 520 -30.14 -21.63 8.91
C ILE A 520 -29.24 -21.82 10.11
N TRP A 521 -29.68 -22.57 11.10
CA TRP A 521 -28.84 -22.90 12.24
C TRP A 521 -28.78 -24.42 12.46
N TRP A 522 -27.71 -24.84 13.07
CA TRP A 522 -27.49 -26.19 13.53
C TRP A 522 -27.24 -26.19 15.05
N ASN A 523 -27.76 -27.18 15.71
CA ASN A 523 -27.49 -27.43 17.14
C ASN A 523 -27.29 -28.94 17.35
N SER A 524 -26.31 -29.30 18.19
CA SER A 524 -25.92 -30.69 18.42
C SER A 524 -27.06 -31.60 18.88
N ARG A 525 -28.11 -31.04 19.54
CA ARG A 525 -29.26 -31.79 20.04
C ARG A 525 -30.38 -31.91 19.03
N LYS A 526 -30.55 -30.94 18.12
CA LYS A 526 -31.69 -30.83 17.20
C LYS A 526 -31.33 -31.07 15.75
N GLY A 527 -30.02 -31.04 15.40
CA GLY A 527 -29.57 -31.05 14.03
C GLY A 527 -29.81 -29.72 13.29
N TRP A 528 -29.87 -29.78 11.96
CA TRP A 528 -30.15 -28.63 11.10
C TRP A 528 -31.62 -28.23 11.14
N ALA A 529 -31.88 -26.91 11.34
CA ALA A 529 -33.21 -26.31 11.17
C ALA A 529 -33.60 -26.22 9.68
N ASN A 530 -34.66 -25.50 9.36
CA ASN A 530 -34.99 -25.12 7.98
C ASN A 530 -34.43 -23.71 7.67
N TRP A 531 -34.12 -23.48 6.39
CA TRP A 531 -33.77 -22.14 5.91
C TRP A 531 -34.97 -21.18 6.14
N PHE A 532 -34.67 -19.99 6.63
CA PHE A 532 -35.65 -18.92 6.81
C PHE A 532 -35.13 -17.57 6.30
N HIS A 533 -36.04 -16.69 5.92
CA HIS A 533 -35.75 -15.34 5.45
C HIS A 533 -35.53 -14.41 6.65
N VAL A 534 -34.37 -13.73 6.72
CA VAL A 534 -34.02 -12.86 7.85
C VAL A 534 -34.74 -11.52 7.74
N SER A 535 -35.80 -11.31 8.48
CA SER A 535 -36.55 -10.04 8.64
C SER A 535 -36.85 -9.29 7.32
N GLY A 536 -37.09 -10.03 6.23
CA GLY A 536 -37.41 -9.43 4.92
C GLY A 536 -36.22 -8.80 4.18
N GLY A 537 -34.98 -9.03 4.65
CA GLY A 537 -33.76 -8.46 4.03
C GLY A 537 -33.51 -8.94 2.61
N VAL A 538 -33.13 -8.02 1.73
CA VAL A 538 -32.78 -8.30 0.33
C VAL A 538 -31.49 -7.60 -0.09
N ALA A 539 -30.70 -8.27 -0.93
CA ALA A 539 -29.50 -7.76 -1.54
C ALA A 539 -29.43 -8.22 -3.00
N SER A 540 -28.44 -7.79 -3.74
CA SER A 540 -28.21 -8.34 -5.09
C SER A 540 -27.87 -9.82 -4.96
N PRO A 541 -28.40 -10.70 -5.83
CA PRO A 541 -28.09 -12.12 -5.79
C PRO A 541 -26.57 -12.39 -5.80
N GLY A 542 -26.08 -13.20 -4.85
CA GLY A 542 -24.65 -13.48 -4.69
C GLY A 542 -23.89 -12.48 -3.81
N SER A 543 -24.51 -11.39 -3.35
CA SER A 543 -23.86 -10.44 -2.42
C SER A 543 -23.50 -11.12 -1.10
N PRO A 544 -22.28 -10.91 -0.58
CA PRO A 544 -21.88 -11.44 0.71
C PRO A 544 -22.74 -10.88 1.86
N VAL A 545 -23.08 -11.73 2.82
CA VAL A 545 -23.66 -11.34 4.10
C VAL A 545 -22.58 -11.49 5.15
N THR A 546 -22.20 -10.43 5.83
CA THR A 546 -21.26 -10.51 6.95
C THR A 546 -22.01 -10.71 8.24
N ALA A 547 -21.55 -11.66 9.04
CA ALA A 547 -22.13 -11.96 10.35
C ALA A 547 -21.05 -11.97 11.42
N ILE A 548 -21.35 -11.41 12.58
CA ILE A 548 -20.46 -11.41 13.74
C ILE A 548 -21.25 -11.63 15.03
N ALA A 549 -20.68 -12.38 15.96
CA ALA A 549 -21.19 -12.50 17.31
C ALA A 549 -20.29 -11.70 18.26
N ARG A 550 -20.78 -10.60 18.81
CA ARG A 550 -20.06 -9.85 19.85
C ARG A 550 -20.03 -10.60 21.19
N TYR A 551 -21.04 -11.39 21.42
CA TYR A 551 -21.17 -12.35 22.53
C TYR A 551 -22.17 -13.45 22.15
N SER A 552 -22.22 -14.50 22.94
CA SER A 552 -22.98 -15.73 22.62
C SER A 552 -24.49 -15.54 22.41
N GLY A 553 -25.12 -14.57 23.08
CA GLY A 553 -26.53 -14.24 22.94
C GLY A 553 -26.88 -13.23 21.86
N HIS A 554 -25.92 -12.84 21.01
CA HIS A 554 -26.11 -11.77 20.05
C HIS A 554 -25.42 -12.05 18.69
N LEU A 555 -26.10 -11.64 17.62
CA LEU A 555 -25.56 -11.65 16.24
C LEU A 555 -25.84 -10.30 15.59
N ASP A 556 -24.88 -9.77 14.88
CA ASP A 556 -25.03 -8.63 13.98
C ASP A 556 -24.79 -9.09 12.55
N LEU A 557 -25.65 -8.66 11.61
CA LEU A 557 -25.52 -8.89 10.18
C LEU A 557 -25.34 -7.58 9.44
N PHE A 558 -24.49 -7.62 8.40
CA PHE A 558 -24.24 -6.49 7.53
C PHE A 558 -24.29 -6.92 6.08
N VAL A 559 -24.91 -6.08 5.23
CA VAL A 559 -25.04 -6.33 3.80
C VAL A 559 -25.11 -5.00 3.02
N ILE A 560 -24.69 -5.02 1.77
CA ILE A 560 -24.97 -3.95 0.83
C ILE A 560 -26.26 -4.29 0.08
N GLY A 561 -27.29 -3.47 0.27
CA GLY A 561 -28.60 -3.63 -0.34
C GLY A 561 -28.61 -3.40 -1.86
N THR A 562 -29.77 -3.63 -2.48
CA THR A 562 -29.94 -3.41 -3.93
C THR A 562 -29.84 -1.95 -4.34
N ASP A 563 -29.97 -1.03 -3.40
CA ASP A 563 -29.80 0.42 -3.55
C ASP A 563 -28.36 0.90 -3.23
N ASN A 564 -27.43 -0.03 -3.05
CA ASN A 564 -26.04 0.20 -2.68
C ASN A 564 -25.81 0.79 -1.28
N ARG A 565 -26.87 0.92 -0.47
CA ARG A 565 -26.72 1.35 0.94
C ARG A 565 -26.32 0.19 1.81
N ILE A 566 -25.63 0.52 2.90
CA ILE A 566 -25.19 -0.46 3.89
C ILE A 566 -26.28 -0.63 4.92
N TYR A 567 -26.74 -1.86 5.06
CA TYR A 567 -27.80 -2.25 6.00
C TYR A 567 -27.27 -3.17 7.08
N SER A 568 -27.86 -3.05 8.26
CA SER A 568 -27.64 -3.94 9.39
C SER A 568 -28.96 -4.42 9.97
N THR A 569 -28.94 -5.61 10.52
CA THR A 569 -29.92 -6.15 11.46
C THR A 569 -29.18 -6.92 12.53
N TRP A 570 -29.82 -7.10 13.68
CA TRP A 570 -29.23 -7.85 14.78
C TRP A 570 -30.27 -8.84 15.36
N TRP A 571 -29.74 -9.89 15.95
CA TRP A 571 -30.53 -10.87 16.71
C TRP A 571 -30.05 -10.91 18.14
N HIS A 572 -31.00 -11.01 19.04
CA HIS A 572 -30.74 -11.23 20.47
C HIS A 572 -31.61 -12.38 20.97
N GLU A 573 -31.05 -13.23 21.81
CA GLU A 573 -31.71 -14.44 22.29
C GLU A 573 -33.10 -14.21 22.95
N ASN A 574 -33.29 -13.04 23.57
CA ASN A 574 -34.53 -12.65 24.23
C ASN A 574 -35.49 -11.81 23.38
N GLN A 575 -35.08 -11.38 22.16
CA GLN A 575 -35.85 -10.40 21.35
C GLN A 575 -36.09 -10.84 19.91
N SER A 576 -35.47 -11.95 19.45
CA SER A 576 -35.50 -12.35 18.04
C SER A 576 -34.79 -11.34 17.09
N TRP A 577 -35.06 -11.41 15.80
CA TRP A 577 -34.46 -10.53 14.79
C TRP A 577 -35.08 -9.14 14.78
N ALA A 578 -34.25 -8.11 14.81
CA ALA A 578 -34.68 -6.73 14.59
C ALA A 578 -35.03 -6.48 13.12
N GLY A 579 -35.65 -5.33 12.83
CA GLY A 579 -35.78 -4.85 11.44
C GLY A 579 -34.48 -4.37 10.87
N TRP A 580 -34.32 -4.47 9.54
CA TRP A 580 -33.17 -3.89 8.83
C TRP A 580 -33.17 -2.36 8.90
N PHE A 581 -32.02 -1.76 9.15
CA PHE A 581 -31.82 -0.31 9.16
C PHE A 581 -30.55 0.06 8.39
N ASN A 582 -30.53 1.28 7.84
CA ASN A 582 -29.37 1.81 7.17
C ASN A 582 -28.31 2.28 8.17
N VAL A 583 -27.05 1.89 7.96
CA VAL A 583 -25.93 2.25 8.85
C VAL A 583 -25.41 3.62 8.46
N SER A 584 -25.85 4.67 9.18
CA SER A 584 -25.35 6.05 9.07
C SER A 584 -25.23 6.60 7.63
N GLY A 585 -26.15 6.19 6.74
CA GLY A 585 -26.12 6.65 5.34
C GLY A 585 -25.01 6.07 4.47
N GLY A 586 -24.29 5.06 4.95
CA GLY A 586 -23.18 4.44 4.21
C GLY A 586 -23.60 3.88 2.85
N VAL A 587 -22.71 4.05 1.86
CA VAL A 587 -22.88 3.56 0.49
C VAL A 587 -21.67 2.70 0.12
N GLY A 588 -21.91 1.48 -0.31
CA GLY A 588 -20.89 0.55 -0.74
C GLY A 588 -20.94 0.25 -2.24
N MET A 589 -19.96 -0.51 -2.72
CA MET A 589 -19.96 -1.02 -4.09
C MET A 589 -21.06 -2.06 -4.29
N PRO A 590 -21.79 -2.04 -5.41
CA PRO A 590 -22.79 -3.06 -5.74
C PRO A 590 -22.20 -4.48 -5.66
N GLY A 591 -22.79 -5.33 -4.81
CA GLY A 591 -22.32 -6.72 -4.58
C GLY A 591 -20.99 -6.82 -3.84
N GLY A 592 -20.49 -5.72 -3.26
CA GLY A 592 -19.32 -5.69 -2.39
C GLY A 592 -19.60 -6.26 -1.01
N GLN A 593 -18.56 -6.38 -0.20
CA GLN A 593 -18.62 -6.87 1.18
C GLN A 593 -18.49 -5.72 2.19
N VAL A 594 -19.17 -5.85 3.31
CA VAL A 594 -18.88 -5.09 4.53
C VAL A 594 -18.05 -5.99 5.43
N ALA A 595 -16.79 -5.66 5.70
CA ALA A 595 -16.00 -6.34 6.72
C ALA A 595 -16.38 -5.78 8.10
N ALA A 596 -16.53 -6.66 9.09
CA ALA A 596 -16.89 -6.29 10.45
C ALA A 596 -15.95 -6.96 11.46
N ILE A 597 -15.59 -6.23 12.51
CA ILE A 597 -14.83 -6.76 13.64
C ILE A 597 -15.32 -6.16 14.94
N SER A 598 -15.35 -6.97 16.00
CA SER A 598 -15.66 -6.55 17.35
C SER A 598 -14.39 -6.60 18.19
N ARG A 599 -13.92 -5.46 18.66
CA ARG A 599 -12.78 -5.36 19.59
C ARG A 599 -13.20 -5.50 21.05
N ALA A 600 -14.47 -5.22 21.33
CA ALA A 600 -15.09 -5.39 22.64
C ALA A 600 -16.60 -5.65 22.47
N THR A 601 -17.26 -6.16 23.51
CA THR A 601 -18.69 -6.50 23.50
C THR A 601 -19.59 -5.33 23.06
N GLU A 602 -19.27 -4.12 23.47
CA GLU A 602 -20.00 -2.89 23.13
C GLU A 602 -19.30 -2.07 22.04
N HIS A 603 -18.51 -2.71 21.16
CA HIS A 603 -17.83 -2.02 20.08
C HIS A 603 -17.76 -2.84 18.80
N LEU A 604 -18.09 -2.20 17.66
CA LEU A 604 -17.98 -2.75 16.32
C LEU A 604 -17.23 -1.76 15.42
N ASP A 605 -16.34 -2.25 14.58
CA ASP A 605 -15.77 -1.50 13.47
C ASP A 605 -16.21 -2.14 12.16
N LEU A 606 -16.64 -1.31 11.20
CA LEU A 606 -17.03 -1.73 9.85
C LEU A 606 -16.13 -1.10 8.80
N PHE A 607 -15.88 -1.88 7.75
CA PHE A 607 -15.09 -1.45 6.60
C PHE A 607 -15.77 -1.87 5.31
N THR A 608 -15.73 -1.01 4.30
CA THR A 608 -16.26 -1.32 2.97
C THR A 608 -15.55 -0.53 1.90
N VAL A 609 -15.68 -0.99 0.65
CA VAL A 609 -15.27 -0.21 -0.52
C VAL A 609 -16.49 0.59 -1.00
N GLY A 610 -16.36 1.92 -1.06
CA GLY A 610 -17.38 2.81 -1.60
C GLY A 610 -17.53 2.72 -3.11
N SER A 611 -18.59 3.30 -3.64
CA SER A 611 -18.84 3.36 -5.09
C SER A 611 -17.77 4.16 -5.87
N ASP A 612 -17.01 4.99 -5.16
CA ASP A 612 -15.85 5.75 -5.66
C ASP A 612 -14.54 4.95 -5.62
N GLY A 613 -14.58 3.71 -5.13
CA GLY A 613 -13.43 2.83 -4.98
C GLY A 613 -12.57 3.10 -3.74
N LEU A 614 -12.96 4.02 -2.84
CA LEU A 614 -12.24 4.28 -1.60
C LEU A 614 -12.64 3.28 -0.52
N VAL A 615 -11.73 3.03 0.41
CA VAL A 615 -12.02 2.26 1.62
C VAL A 615 -12.61 3.20 2.67
N TYR A 616 -13.80 2.85 3.15
CA TYR A 616 -14.50 3.58 4.19
C TYR A 616 -14.58 2.78 5.47
N SER A 617 -14.60 3.47 6.59
CA SER A 617 -14.82 2.91 7.91
C SER A 617 -15.90 3.67 8.68
N THR A 618 -16.57 2.99 9.57
CA THR A 618 -17.41 3.53 10.65
C THR A 618 -17.32 2.59 11.85
N TRP A 619 -17.73 3.07 12.99
CA TRP A 619 -17.80 2.26 14.21
C TRP A 619 -19.13 2.47 14.93
N TRP A 620 -19.49 1.49 15.73
CA TRP A 620 -20.57 1.55 16.70
C TRP A 620 -20.02 1.38 18.10
N ASP A 621 -20.51 2.17 19.01
CA ASP A 621 -20.20 2.08 20.43
C ASP A 621 -21.51 2.09 21.23
N GLY A 622 -21.61 1.23 22.24
CA GLY A 622 -22.84 1.06 23.03
C GLY A 622 -23.33 2.32 23.72
N ALA A 623 -22.44 3.26 24.04
CA ALA A 623 -22.78 4.52 24.69
C ALA A 623 -23.20 5.62 23.71
N THR A 624 -22.60 5.67 22.50
CA THR A 624 -22.78 6.77 21.55
C THR A 624 -23.52 6.40 20.27
N GLY A 625 -23.69 5.09 20.00
CA GLY A 625 -24.29 4.58 18.78
C GLY A 625 -23.35 4.61 17.58
N TRP A 626 -23.90 4.67 16.35
CA TRP A 626 -23.13 4.67 15.10
C TRP A 626 -22.46 6.01 14.82
N ALA A 627 -21.18 5.99 14.53
CA ALA A 627 -20.45 7.13 13.99
C ALA A 627 -20.79 7.37 12.51
N GLY A 628 -20.35 8.51 11.96
CA GLY A 628 -20.42 8.77 10.53
C GLY A 628 -19.34 7.99 9.77
N TRP A 629 -19.61 7.64 8.50
CA TRP A 629 -18.62 7.04 7.62
C TRP A 629 -17.53 8.03 7.22
N PHE A 630 -16.30 7.59 7.23
CA PHE A 630 -15.12 8.37 6.80
C PHE A 630 -14.21 7.52 5.92
N ALA A 631 -13.54 8.15 4.98
CA ALA A 631 -12.59 7.47 4.10
C ALA A 631 -11.26 7.23 4.83
N LEU A 632 -10.71 6.04 4.74
CA LEU A 632 -9.38 5.72 5.25
C LEU A 632 -8.31 6.26 4.31
N GLY A 633 -7.36 7.02 4.86
CA GLY A 633 -6.25 7.61 4.08
C GLY A 633 -6.49 9.03 3.61
N VAL A 634 -7.55 9.69 4.12
CA VAL A 634 -7.81 11.13 3.93
C VAL A 634 -7.81 11.77 5.32
N THR A 635 -6.67 12.25 5.77
CA THR A 635 -6.54 13.23 6.85
C THR A 635 -6.05 14.54 6.26
#